data_3abeb0d947f64ff755dcafb2ed48c639
#
_entry.id   3abeb0d947f64ff755dcafb2ed48c639
#
_cell.length_a   1.000
_cell.length_b   1.000
_cell.length_c   1.000
_cell.angle_alpha   90.00
_cell.angle_beta   90.00
_cell.angle_gamma   90.00
#
_symmetry.space_group_name_H-M   'P 1'
#
loop_
_entity.id
_entity.type
_entity.pdbx_description
1 polymer ?
#
loop_
_entity_poly.entity_id
_entity_poly.type
_entity_poly.pdbx_seq_one_letter_code
_entity_poly.pdbx_strand_id
1 'polypeptide(L)'
;MLRDAMEETGLFTVELACNGHEVLERIHAHEPELLVLDPALPGTDGIRVLRQLRREGCASEIFLISAFVSDHMLAEATELRVDYFLPKPFAFEALFDRMCGTAAQTARSALHPPSLLVTSILHELGMSPGLKGYGYIHDAALLALDDPSLLHAVTKVIYPCVARRNGTTAFCVERAIRHAIEITWERGSHDAWGRYFGHLCADGGKPANGMFLAELVEALKYEKLG
;
A
#
# COMPACT_ATOMS: atom_id res chain seq x y z
N MET A 1 1.29 -5.17 -21.11
CA MET A 1 2.04 -5.49 -19.86
C MET A 1 2.37 -4.19 -19.14
N LEU A 2 2.82 -4.23 -17.84
CA LEU A 2 3.07 -3.01 -17.05
C LEU A 2 4.02 -2.03 -17.77
N ARG A 3 5.15 -2.53 -18.29
CA ARG A 3 6.11 -1.75 -19.05
C ARG A 3 5.47 -0.99 -20.21
N ASP A 4 4.77 -1.71 -21.08
CA ASP A 4 4.21 -1.13 -22.32
C ASP A 4 3.20 -0.03 -21.98
N ALA A 5 2.38 -0.24 -20.95
CA ALA A 5 1.44 0.75 -20.45
C ALA A 5 2.14 1.99 -19.85
N MET A 6 3.31 1.84 -19.21
CA MET A 6 4.10 2.97 -18.72
C MET A 6 4.75 3.76 -19.86
N GLU A 7 5.35 3.07 -20.84
CA GLU A 7 5.99 3.70 -22.01
C GLU A 7 4.99 4.42 -22.91
N GLU A 8 3.78 3.88 -23.08
CA GLU A 8 2.68 4.52 -23.84
C GLU A 8 2.28 5.89 -23.29
N THR A 9 2.50 6.14 -22.00
CA THR A 9 2.23 7.47 -21.42
C THR A 9 3.20 8.55 -21.87
N GLY A 10 4.38 8.17 -22.36
CA GLY A 10 5.47 9.09 -22.71
C GLY A 10 6.15 9.78 -21.53
N LEU A 11 5.79 9.42 -20.28
CA LEU A 11 6.31 10.00 -19.06
C LEU A 11 7.49 9.21 -18.48
N PHE A 12 7.62 7.94 -18.85
CA PHE A 12 8.61 7.03 -18.28
C PHE A 12 9.45 6.35 -19.36
N THR A 13 10.74 6.21 -19.07
CA THR A 13 11.63 5.27 -19.75
C THR A 13 11.79 4.06 -18.85
N VAL A 14 11.47 2.85 -19.31
CA VAL A 14 11.39 1.67 -18.48
C VAL A 14 12.46 0.65 -18.83
N GLU A 15 13.29 0.32 -17.86
CA GLU A 15 14.24 -0.79 -17.89
C GLU A 15 13.67 -2.00 -17.16
N LEU A 16 13.86 -3.19 -17.72
CA LEU A 16 13.40 -4.45 -17.10
C LEU A 16 14.58 -5.26 -16.61
N ALA A 17 14.41 -5.86 -15.43
CA ALA A 17 15.30 -6.86 -14.87
C ALA A 17 14.51 -8.10 -14.47
N CYS A 18 15.01 -9.30 -14.80
CA CYS A 18 14.33 -10.56 -14.57
C CYS A 18 14.80 -11.29 -13.30
N ASN A 19 15.89 -10.85 -12.70
CA ASN A 19 16.48 -11.42 -11.49
C ASN A 19 17.28 -10.38 -10.72
N GLY A 20 17.67 -10.71 -9.48
CA GLY A 20 18.34 -9.75 -8.59
C GLY A 20 19.72 -9.28 -9.09
N HIS A 21 20.43 -10.09 -9.86
CA HIS A 21 21.72 -9.69 -10.43
C HIS A 21 21.54 -8.62 -11.50
N GLU A 22 20.60 -8.81 -12.41
CA GLU A 22 20.24 -7.81 -13.41
C GLU A 22 19.73 -6.52 -12.78
N VAL A 23 18.98 -6.58 -11.66
CA VAL A 23 18.55 -5.38 -10.93
C VAL A 23 19.77 -4.55 -10.51
N LEU A 24 20.76 -5.18 -9.87
CA LEU A 24 21.97 -4.51 -9.42
C LEU A 24 22.77 -3.90 -10.59
N GLU A 25 22.97 -4.67 -11.67
CA GLU A 25 23.67 -4.21 -12.86
C GLU A 25 22.99 -2.97 -13.48
N ARG A 26 21.65 -3.01 -13.64
CA ARG A 26 20.92 -1.90 -14.26
C ARG A 26 20.84 -0.67 -13.39
N ILE A 27 20.69 -0.82 -12.09
CA ILE A 27 20.73 0.29 -11.14
C ILE A 27 22.10 1.01 -11.23
N HIS A 28 23.21 0.27 -11.25
CA HIS A 28 24.54 0.86 -11.35
C HIS A 28 24.82 1.50 -12.72
N ALA A 29 24.23 0.96 -13.79
CA ALA A 29 24.46 1.46 -15.14
C ALA A 29 23.62 2.70 -15.48
N HIS A 30 22.41 2.80 -14.96
CA HIS A 30 21.41 3.78 -15.39
C HIS A 30 20.97 4.75 -14.29
N GLU A 31 21.26 4.44 -13.01
CA GLU A 31 20.85 5.23 -11.83
C GLU A 31 19.40 5.72 -11.92
N PRO A 32 18.41 4.80 -12.05
CA PRO A 32 17.03 5.20 -12.26
C PRO A 32 16.48 5.98 -11.06
N GLU A 33 15.55 6.88 -11.30
CA GLU A 33 14.87 7.65 -10.26
C GLU A 33 13.98 6.75 -9.38
N LEU A 34 13.38 5.70 -9.98
CA LEU A 34 12.44 4.80 -9.33
C LEU A 34 12.76 3.33 -9.65
N LEU A 35 12.79 2.50 -8.63
CA LEU A 35 12.84 1.04 -8.72
C LEU A 35 11.49 0.43 -8.29
N VAL A 36 10.83 -0.28 -9.21
CA VAL A 36 9.66 -1.11 -8.89
C VAL A 36 10.13 -2.56 -8.75
N LEU A 37 10.07 -3.10 -7.54
CA LEU A 37 10.68 -4.38 -7.20
C LEU A 37 9.63 -5.38 -6.67
N ASP A 38 9.61 -6.58 -7.23
CA ASP A 38 8.93 -7.73 -6.60
C ASP A 38 9.93 -8.45 -5.68
N PRO A 39 9.67 -8.60 -4.37
CA PRO A 39 10.55 -9.35 -3.49
C PRO A 39 10.70 -10.82 -3.88
N ALA A 40 9.70 -11.39 -4.57
CA ALA A 40 9.71 -12.78 -5.03
C ALA A 40 10.41 -12.92 -6.39
N LEU A 41 11.68 -12.52 -6.46
CA LEU A 41 12.49 -12.66 -7.67
C LEU A 41 13.01 -14.10 -7.85
N PRO A 42 13.04 -14.63 -9.09
CA PRO A 42 13.65 -15.92 -9.37
C PRO A 42 15.14 -15.94 -8.98
N GLY A 43 15.52 -16.96 -8.22
CA GLY A 43 16.93 -17.22 -7.87
C GLY A 43 17.57 -16.26 -6.86
N THR A 44 16.87 -15.19 -6.45
CA THR A 44 17.40 -14.21 -5.49
C THR A 44 16.26 -13.61 -4.69
N ASP A 45 16.44 -13.50 -3.39
CA ASP A 45 15.52 -12.76 -2.53
C ASP A 45 15.63 -11.24 -2.81
N GLY A 46 14.54 -10.61 -3.26
CA GLY A 46 14.50 -9.18 -3.57
C GLY A 46 14.81 -8.29 -2.38
N ILE A 47 14.51 -8.73 -1.16
CA ILE A 47 14.90 -8.01 0.07
C ILE A 47 16.43 -7.98 0.23
N ARG A 48 17.14 -9.05 -0.14
CA ARG A 48 18.62 -9.04 -0.14
C ARG A 48 19.17 -8.04 -1.15
N VAL A 49 18.57 -7.97 -2.34
CA VAL A 49 18.93 -6.99 -3.37
C VAL A 49 18.73 -5.58 -2.83
N LEU A 50 17.58 -5.32 -2.24
CA LEU A 50 17.25 -4.02 -1.63
C LEU A 50 18.24 -3.63 -0.53
N ARG A 51 18.59 -4.56 0.36
CA ARG A 51 19.57 -4.34 1.43
C ARG A 51 20.95 -4.02 0.87
N GLN A 52 21.34 -4.64 -0.23
CA GLN A 52 22.59 -4.33 -0.92
C GLN A 52 22.55 -2.91 -1.51
N LEU A 53 21.51 -2.56 -2.25
CA LEU A 53 21.35 -1.22 -2.85
C LEU A 53 21.41 -0.10 -1.80
N ARG A 54 20.74 -0.29 -0.65
CA ARG A 54 20.80 0.71 0.43
C ARG A 54 22.19 0.82 1.08
N ARG A 55 22.94 -0.29 1.20
CA ARG A 55 24.35 -0.25 1.67
C ARG A 55 25.27 0.48 0.70
N GLU A 56 25.01 0.37 -0.59
CA GLU A 56 25.76 1.04 -1.66
C GLU A 56 25.35 2.51 -1.84
N GLY A 57 24.36 3.00 -1.06
CA GLY A 57 23.92 4.38 -1.09
C GLY A 57 22.98 4.71 -2.25
N CYS A 58 22.30 3.71 -2.84
CA CYS A 58 21.33 3.93 -3.91
C CYS A 58 20.25 4.93 -3.47
N ALA A 59 20.11 6.01 -4.23
CA ALA A 59 19.17 7.10 -3.97
C ALA A 59 17.80 6.91 -4.64
N SER A 60 17.64 5.88 -5.49
CA SER A 60 16.37 5.61 -6.16
C SER A 60 15.23 5.44 -5.15
N GLU A 61 14.07 5.98 -5.46
CA GLU A 61 12.83 5.62 -4.78
C GLU A 61 12.52 4.14 -5.01
N ILE A 62 12.00 3.46 -4.00
CA ILE A 62 11.75 2.02 -4.07
C ILE A 62 10.29 1.73 -3.79
N PHE A 63 9.63 1.13 -4.79
CA PHE A 63 8.28 0.61 -4.68
C PHE A 63 8.34 -0.91 -4.63
N LEU A 64 7.92 -1.52 -3.53
CA LEU A 64 7.77 -2.97 -3.45
C LEU A 64 6.36 -3.38 -3.89
N ILE A 65 6.29 -4.37 -4.78
CA ILE A 65 5.03 -4.97 -5.24
C ILE A 65 5.04 -6.45 -4.86
N SER A 66 4.20 -6.88 -3.92
CA SER A 66 4.21 -8.26 -3.45
C SER A 66 2.83 -8.90 -3.37
N ALA A 67 2.77 -10.19 -3.74
CA ALA A 67 1.60 -11.03 -3.49
C ALA A 67 1.56 -11.59 -2.05
N PHE A 68 2.71 -11.58 -1.36
CA PHE A 68 2.84 -12.06 0.00
C PHE A 68 3.25 -10.91 0.91
N VAL A 69 2.53 -10.76 2.01
CA VAL A 69 2.81 -9.76 3.04
C VAL A 69 3.00 -10.51 4.35
N SER A 70 4.14 -10.27 5.02
CA SER A 70 4.40 -10.77 6.37
C SER A 70 4.94 -9.65 7.23
N ASP A 71 4.73 -9.72 8.54
CA ASP A 71 5.24 -8.72 9.49
C ASP A 71 6.76 -8.55 9.37
N HIS A 72 7.48 -9.65 9.17
CA HIS A 72 8.91 -9.64 8.96
C HIS A 72 9.30 -8.84 7.70
N MET A 73 8.59 -9.06 6.60
CA MET A 73 8.86 -8.35 5.33
C MET A 73 8.51 -6.85 5.46
N LEU A 74 7.44 -6.51 6.16
CA LEU A 74 7.07 -5.10 6.41
C LEU A 74 8.09 -4.40 7.30
N ALA A 75 8.55 -5.05 8.36
CA ALA A 75 9.60 -4.53 9.23
C ALA A 75 10.90 -4.29 8.44
N GLU A 76 11.33 -5.26 7.64
CA GLU A 76 12.52 -5.11 6.78
C GLU A 76 12.35 -4.01 5.73
N ALA A 77 11.19 -3.91 5.08
CA ALA A 77 10.91 -2.86 4.12
C ALA A 77 11.00 -1.48 4.76
N THR A 78 10.51 -1.34 6.00
CA THR A 78 10.59 -0.10 6.79
C THR A 78 12.05 0.23 7.13
N GLU A 79 12.83 -0.73 7.64
CA GLU A 79 14.26 -0.52 7.94
C GLU A 79 15.07 -0.13 6.69
N LEU A 80 14.71 -0.69 5.54
CA LEU A 80 15.35 -0.43 4.25
C LEU A 80 14.80 0.83 3.55
N ARG A 81 13.95 1.59 4.20
CA ARG A 81 13.37 2.84 3.67
C ARG A 81 12.71 2.63 2.31
N VAL A 82 11.82 1.66 2.22
CA VAL A 82 10.95 1.49 1.06
C VAL A 82 9.95 2.63 1.02
N ASP A 83 9.84 3.30 -0.11
CA ASP A 83 9.01 4.51 -0.25
C ASP A 83 7.53 4.18 -0.45
N TYR A 84 7.24 3.02 -1.06
CA TYR A 84 5.87 2.56 -1.27
C TYR A 84 5.78 1.03 -1.30
N PHE A 85 4.70 0.49 -0.73
CA PHE A 85 4.37 -0.93 -0.80
C PHE A 85 2.99 -1.13 -1.42
N LEU A 86 2.91 -1.99 -2.44
CA LEU A 86 1.67 -2.28 -3.16
C LEU A 86 1.39 -3.78 -3.15
N PRO A 87 0.32 -4.23 -2.48
CA PRO A 87 -0.07 -5.64 -2.51
C PRO A 87 -0.65 -6.03 -3.87
N LYS A 88 -0.29 -7.21 -4.38
CA LYS A 88 -0.93 -7.81 -5.55
C LYS A 88 -2.23 -8.54 -5.13
N PRO A 89 -3.30 -8.49 -5.92
CA PRO A 89 -3.46 -7.79 -7.21
C PRO A 89 -3.74 -6.28 -7.02
N PHE A 90 -3.23 -5.45 -7.91
CA PHE A 90 -3.45 -4.00 -7.93
C PHE A 90 -3.92 -3.52 -9.31
N ALA A 91 -4.60 -2.37 -9.34
CA ALA A 91 -4.92 -1.69 -10.58
C ALA A 91 -3.69 -0.91 -11.09
N PHE A 92 -3.49 -0.89 -12.40
CA PHE A 92 -2.39 -0.15 -13.03
C PHE A 92 -2.41 1.34 -12.64
N GLU A 93 -3.59 1.93 -12.65
CA GLU A 93 -3.82 3.34 -12.34
C GLU A 93 -3.35 3.69 -10.93
N ALA A 94 -3.53 2.78 -9.95
CA ALA A 94 -3.08 3.01 -8.59
C ALA A 94 -1.55 3.09 -8.47
N LEU A 95 -0.82 2.26 -9.23
CA LEU A 95 0.63 2.33 -9.31
C LEU A 95 1.07 3.59 -10.08
N PHE A 96 0.44 3.87 -11.22
CA PHE A 96 0.75 4.99 -12.08
C PHE A 96 0.58 6.35 -11.37
N ASP A 97 -0.58 6.57 -10.74
CA ASP A 97 -0.85 7.80 -9.97
C ASP A 97 0.19 8.01 -8.87
N ARG A 98 0.63 6.92 -8.25
CA ARG A 98 1.65 6.99 -7.21
C ARG A 98 3.02 7.35 -7.79
N MET A 99 3.42 6.74 -8.88
CA MET A 99 4.69 7.05 -9.57
C MET A 99 4.73 8.50 -10.06
N CYS A 100 3.61 9.03 -10.57
CA CYS A 100 3.50 10.44 -10.96
C CYS A 100 3.46 11.39 -9.74
N GLY A 101 2.90 10.96 -8.62
CA GLY A 101 2.78 11.76 -7.39
C GLY A 101 4.10 11.93 -6.64
N THR A 102 4.99 10.95 -6.72
CA THR A 102 6.30 11.01 -6.04
C THR A 102 7.23 12.05 -6.64
N ALA A 103 7.18 12.29 -7.95
CA ALA A 103 7.93 13.36 -8.59
C ALA A 103 7.62 14.77 -8.03
N ALA A 104 6.46 14.95 -7.38
CA ALA A 104 6.03 16.21 -6.80
C ALA A 104 6.22 16.31 -5.26
N GLN A 105 6.52 15.21 -4.56
CA GLN A 105 6.55 15.13 -3.09
C GLN A 105 7.89 14.76 -2.45
N THR A 106 8.99 14.78 -3.18
CA THR A 106 10.35 14.41 -2.71
C THR A 106 10.89 15.24 -1.52
N ALA A 107 10.08 16.06 -0.88
CA ALA A 107 10.55 16.95 0.20
C ALA A 107 9.98 16.67 1.61
N ARG A 108 9.03 15.77 1.81
CA ARG A 108 8.34 15.68 3.12
C ARG A 108 7.75 14.33 3.50
N SER A 109 8.49 13.25 3.60
CA SER A 109 8.10 12.20 4.55
C SER A 109 9.11 11.05 4.57
N ALA A 110 10.15 11.21 5.30
CA ALA A 110 11.26 10.26 5.40
C ALA A 110 11.16 9.39 6.65
N LEU A 111 10.00 8.90 7.06
CA LEU A 111 10.03 7.98 8.21
C LEU A 111 9.09 6.76 8.14
N HIS A 112 7.94 6.79 7.48
CA HIS A 112 7.10 5.58 7.24
C HIS A 112 6.10 5.91 6.13
N PRO A 113 6.22 5.34 4.91
CA PRO A 113 5.24 5.61 3.86
C PRO A 113 3.83 5.19 4.34
N PRO A 114 2.83 6.07 4.20
CA PRO A 114 1.47 5.79 4.68
C PRO A 114 0.88 4.48 4.19
N SER A 115 1.27 4.08 3.00
CA SER A 115 0.86 2.81 2.39
C SER A 115 1.37 1.59 3.16
N LEU A 116 2.60 1.63 3.69
CA LEU A 116 3.13 0.56 4.55
C LEU A 116 2.38 0.49 5.87
N LEU A 117 2.08 1.63 6.47
CA LEU A 117 1.32 1.68 7.72
C LEU A 117 -0.11 1.13 7.54
N VAL A 118 -0.81 1.50 6.46
CA VAL A 118 -2.11 0.91 6.14
C VAL A 118 -2.00 -0.61 6.04
N THR A 119 -1.01 -1.10 5.27
CA THR A 119 -0.78 -2.52 5.07
C THR A 119 -0.47 -3.24 6.38
N SER A 120 0.38 -2.66 7.24
CA SER A 120 0.72 -3.22 8.56
C SER A 120 -0.51 -3.36 9.44
N ILE A 121 -1.30 -2.29 9.60
CA ILE A 121 -2.51 -2.33 10.43
C ILE A 121 -3.52 -3.36 9.90
N LEU A 122 -3.79 -3.38 8.60
CA LEU A 122 -4.71 -4.36 8.02
C LEU A 122 -4.24 -5.80 8.23
N HIS A 123 -2.93 -6.02 8.17
CA HIS A 123 -2.34 -7.34 8.42
C HIS A 123 -2.41 -7.73 9.91
N GLU A 124 -2.12 -6.80 10.84
CA GLU A 124 -2.26 -7.04 12.28
C GLU A 124 -3.72 -7.37 12.66
N LEU A 125 -4.69 -6.74 12.01
CA LEU A 125 -6.11 -7.08 12.15
C LEU A 125 -6.46 -8.47 11.63
N GLY A 126 -5.56 -9.10 10.84
CA GLY A 126 -5.78 -10.40 10.20
C GLY A 126 -6.52 -10.32 8.86
N MET A 127 -6.55 -9.15 8.22
CA MET A 127 -7.23 -9.00 6.93
C MET A 127 -6.39 -9.61 5.80
N SER A 128 -6.97 -10.56 5.09
CA SER A 128 -6.30 -11.23 3.97
C SER A 128 -6.17 -10.31 2.75
N PRO A 129 -4.95 -10.15 2.17
CA PRO A 129 -4.75 -9.41 0.93
C PRO A 129 -5.52 -9.96 -0.28
N GLY A 130 -5.95 -11.23 -0.23
CA GLY A 130 -6.78 -11.85 -1.27
C GLY A 130 -8.23 -11.36 -1.32
N LEU A 131 -8.68 -10.62 -0.33
CA LEU A 131 -10.02 -10.02 -0.32
C LEU A 131 -10.02 -8.75 -1.19
N LYS A 132 -10.96 -8.64 -2.14
CA LYS A 132 -11.11 -7.41 -2.95
C LYS A 132 -11.27 -6.15 -2.10
N GLY A 133 -11.95 -6.27 -0.96
CA GLY A 133 -12.13 -5.17 -0.02
C GLY A 133 -10.83 -4.67 0.61
N TYR A 134 -9.79 -5.50 0.68
CA TYR A 134 -8.46 -5.10 1.18
C TYR A 134 -7.87 -3.94 0.36
N GLY A 135 -7.77 -4.11 -0.96
CA GLY A 135 -7.26 -3.06 -1.84
C GLY A 135 -8.13 -1.80 -1.81
N TYR A 136 -9.46 -1.96 -1.73
CA TYR A 136 -10.36 -0.81 -1.66
C TYR A 136 -10.27 -0.06 -0.32
N ILE A 137 -10.06 -0.75 0.79
CA ILE A 137 -9.80 -0.12 2.10
C ILE A 137 -8.48 0.63 2.04
N HIS A 138 -7.45 0.03 1.47
CA HIS A 138 -6.13 0.63 1.31
C HIS A 138 -6.22 1.95 0.51
N ASP A 139 -6.85 1.93 -0.66
CA ASP A 139 -7.06 3.13 -1.49
C ASP A 139 -7.90 4.19 -0.77
N ALA A 140 -8.97 3.77 -0.08
CA ALA A 140 -9.85 4.67 0.66
C ALA A 140 -9.12 5.34 1.83
N ALA A 141 -8.29 4.59 2.56
CA ALA A 141 -7.51 5.11 3.67
C ALA A 141 -6.48 6.15 3.22
N LEU A 142 -5.77 5.90 2.10
CA LEU A 142 -4.82 6.86 1.55
C LEU A 142 -5.52 8.15 1.09
N LEU A 143 -6.66 8.05 0.40
CA LEU A 143 -7.46 9.22 0.01
C LEU A 143 -7.90 10.04 1.21
N ALA A 144 -8.38 9.39 2.27
CA ALA A 144 -8.85 10.07 3.47
C ALA A 144 -7.69 10.58 4.36
N LEU A 145 -6.50 10.02 4.22
CA LEU A 145 -5.30 10.53 4.89
C LEU A 145 -4.81 11.84 4.25
N ASP A 146 -4.90 11.93 2.91
CA ASP A 146 -4.55 13.15 2.15
C ASP A 146 -5.57 14.26 2.39
N ASP A 147 -6.86 13.93 2.45
CA ASP A 147 -7.95 14.87 2.78
C ASP A 147 -8.95 14.24 3.78
N PRO A 148 -8.75 14.45 5.08
CA PRO A 148 -9.62 13.92 6.13
C PRO A 148 -11.08 14.35 6.04
N SER A 149 -11.38 15.45 5.35
CA SER A 149 -12.77 15.93 5.16
C SER A 149 -13.62 14.95 4.36
N LEU A 150 -12.99 14.10 3.54
CA LEU A 150 -13.63 13.07 2.73
C LEU A 150 -14.32 11.99 3.58
N LEU A 151 -13.89 11.80 4.84
CA LEU A 151 -14.53 10.86 5.77
C LEU A 151 -15.99 11.23 6.08
N HIS A 152 -16.37 12.50 5.94
CA HIS A 152 -17.77 12.93 6.05
C HIS A 152 -18.60 12.61 4.80
N ALA A 153 -17.95 12.17 3.72
CA ALA A 153 -18.57 11.93 2.42
C ALA A 153 -18.19 10.57 1.80
N VAL A 154 -17.95 9.55 2.63
CA VAL A 154 -17.46 8.22 2.21
C VAL A 154 -18.24 7.67 1.02
N THR A 155 -19.59 7.62 1.15
CA THR A 155 -20.46 7.08 0.09
C THR A 155 -20.52 7.97 -1.14
N LYS A 156 -20.43 9.29 -0.97
CA LYS A 156 -20.60 10.25 -2.07
C LYS A 156 -19.28 10.56 -2.81
N VAL A 157 -18.14 10.39 -2.14
CA VAL A 157 -16.84 10.78 -2.68
C VAL A 157 -15.84 9.62 -2.67
N ILE A 158 -15.55 9.01 -1.51
CA ILE A 158 -14.50 7.99 -1.41
C ILE A 158 -14.84 6.77 -2.26
N TYR A 159 -16.03 6.17 -2.11
CA TYR A 159 -16.39 4.98 -2.88
C TYR A 159 -16.41 5.23 -4.40
N PRO A 160 -16.97 6.32 -4.94
CA PRO A 160 -16.86 6.64 -6.36
C PRO A 160 -15.41 6.85 -6.84
N CYS A 161 -14.54 7.48 -6.02
CA CYS A 161 -13.13 7.66 -6.37
C CYS A 161 -12.40 6.31 -6.44
N VAL A 162 -12.54 5.47 -5.41
CA VAL A 162 -11.97 4.12 -5.39
C VAL A 162 -12.52 3.27 -6.53
N ALA A 163 -13.84 3.35 -6.80
CA ALA A 163 -14.48 2.62 -7.88
C ALA A 163 -13.90 2.99 -9.26
N ARG A 164 -13.68 4.29 -9.50
CA ARG A 164 -13.09 4.80 -10.74
C ARG A 164 -11.67 4.27 -10.93
N ARG A 165 -10.85 4.31 -9.88
CA ARG A 165 -9.46 3.79 -9.90
C ARG A 165 -9.40 2.29 -10.20
N ASN A 166 -10.40 1.54 -9.74
CA ASN A 166 -10.43 0.08 -9.84
C ASN A 166 -11.38 -0.47 -10.92
N GLY A 167 -11.85 0.36 -11.86
CA GLY A 167 -12.71 -0.08 -12.96
C GLY A 167 -14.01 -0.77 -12.51
N THR A 168 -14.61 -0.31 -11.40
CA THR A 168 -15.79 -0.92 -10.78
C THR A 168 -16.85 0.11 -10.40
N THR A 169 -17.86 -0.26 -9.62
CA THR A 169 -18.92 0.64 -9.16
C THR A 169 -18.79 0.94 -7.66
N ALA A 170 -19.25 2.11 -7.21
CA ALA A 170 -19.27 2.48 -5.80
C ALA A 170 -20.00 1.45 -4.92
N PHE A 171 -21.05 0.85 -5.44
CA PHE A 171 -21.78 -0.23 -4.76
C PHE A 171 -20.93 -1.48 -4.55
N CYS A 172 -20.14 -1.87 -5.57
CA CYS A 172 -19.21 -3.00 -5.47
C CYS A 172 -18.09 -2.71 -4.46
N VAL A 173 -17.57 -1.48 -4.43
CA VAL A 173 -16.57 -1.05 -3.45
C VAL A 173 -17.13 -1.14 -2.04
N GLU A 174 -18.28 -0.54 -1.77
CA GLU A 174 -18.94 -0.58 -0.47
C GLU A 174 -19.14 -2.01 0.02
N ARG A 175 -19.70 -2.88 -0.86
CA ARG A 175 -19.98 -4.27 -0.53
C ARG A 175 -18.71 -5.06 -0.25
N ALA A 176 -17.65 -4.85 -1.04
CA ALA A 176 -16.39 -5.56 -0.86
C ALA A 176 -15.68 -5.13 0.43
N ILE A 177 -15.70 -3.84 0.77
CA ILE A 177 -15.17 -3.32 2.03
C ILE A 177 -15.93 -3.93 3.21
N ARG A 178 -17.28 -3.92 3.18
CA ARG A 178 -18.11 -4.50 4.21
C ARG A 178 -17.79 -5.97 4.43
N HIS A 179 -17.68 -6.73 3.35
CA HIS A 179 -17.35 -8.16 3.41
C HIS A 179 -15.94 -8.40 3.97
N ALA A 180 -14.95 -7.61 3.60
CA ALA A 180 -13.60 -7.72 4.14
C ALA A 180 -13.57 -7.46 5.65
N ILE A 181 -14.25 -6.42 6.12
CA ILE A 181 -14.39 -6.10 7.54
C ILE A 181 -15.08 -7.26 8.29
N GLU A 182 -16.16 -7.84 7.73
CA GLU A 182 -16.89 -8.97 8.33
C GLU A 182 -16.00 -10.19 8.54
N ILE A 183 -15.32 -10.64 7.48
CA ILE A 183 -14.43 -11.80 7.57
C ILE A 183 -13.29 -11.55 8.55
N THR A 184 -12.73 -10.35 8.53
CA THR A 184 -11.62 -9.99 9.41
C THR A 184 -12.04 -9.88 10.87
N TRP A 185 -13.25 -9.36 11.13
CA TRP A 185 -13.84 -9.32 12.48
C TRP A 185 -14.06 -10.72 13.05
N GLU A 186 -14.57 -11.66 12.24
CA GLU A 186 -14.86 -13.02 12.68
C GLU A 186 -13.60 -13.87 12.90
N ARG A 187 -12.52 -13.61 12.17
CA ARG A 187 -11.33 -14.47 12.11
C ARG A 187 -10.05 -13.80 12.57
N GLY A 188 -10.06 -12.49 12.72
CA GLY A 188 -8.89 -11.68 13.03
C GLY A 188 -8.48 -11.71 14.50
N SER A 189 -7.41 -10.99 14.82
CA SER A 189 -6.89 -10.87 16.16
C SER A 189 -7.71 -9.91 17.02
N HIS A 190 -8.37 -10.40 18.05
CA HIS A 190 -9.12 -9.56 19.00
C HIS A 190 -8.22 -8.54 19.69
N ASP A 191 -6.96 -8.85 19.95
CA ASP A 191 -6.01 -7.93 20.57
C ASP A 191 -5.67 -6.75 19.65
N ALA A 192 -5.49 -7.01 18.34
CA ALA A 192 -5.28 -5.97 17.35
C ALA A 192 -6.51 -5.08 17.18
N TRP A 193 -7.71 -5.67 17.14
CA TRP A 193 -8.96 -4.91 17.14
C TRP A 193 -9.10 -4.04 18.38
N GLY A 194 -8.73 -4.55 19.56
CA GLY A 194 -8.71 -3.78 20.82
C GLY A 194 -7.73 -2.60 20.77
N ARG A 195 -6.57 -2.76 20.13
CA ARG A 195 -5.55 -1.73 20.00
C ARG A 195 -6.00 -0.58 19.12
N TYR A 196 -6.48 -0.87 17.92
CA TYR A 196 -6.80 0.16 16.91
C TYR A 196 -8.25 0.64 16.97
N PHE A 197 -9.18 -0.18 17.47
CA PHE A 197 -10.63 0.06 17.41
C PHE A 197 -11.30 -0.13 18.79
N GLY A 198 -10.54 -0.04 19.90
CA GLY A 198 -10.98 -0.44 21.22
C GLY A 198 -12.27 0.24 21.70
N HIS A 199 -12.43 1.52 21.42
CA HIS A 199 -13.63 2.27 21.80
C HIS A 199 -14.85 1.93 20.93
N LEU A 200 -14.67 1.48 19.67
CA LEU A 200 -15.76 0.98 18.83
C LEU A 200 -16.16 -0.44 19.19
N CYS A 201 -15.22 -1.22 19.75
CA CYS A 201 -15.46 -2.61 20.13
C CYS A 201 -16.08 -2.73 21.54
N ALA A 202 -16.12 -1.66 22.32
CA ALA A 202 -16.66 -1.66 23.68
C ALA A 202 -18.14 -2.13 23.75
N ASP A 203 -18.92 -1.85 22.70
CA ASP A 203 -20.31 -2.28 22.57
C ASP A 203 -20.46 -3.68 21.95
N GLY A 204 -19.35 -4.40 21.68
CA GLY A 204 -19.32 -5.76 21.15
C GLY A 204 -19.75 -5.89 19.68
N GLY A 205 -19.92 -4.80 18.97
CA GLY A 205 -20.38 -4.75 17.59
C GLY A 205 -19.26 -4.57 16.56
N LYS A 206 -19.45 -5.15 15.38
CA LYS A 206 -18.59 -4.92 14.22
C LYS A 206 -18.71 -3.46 13.75
N PRO A 207 -17.62 -2.75 13.45
CA PRO A 207 -17.67 -1.37 12.97
C PRO A 207 -18.34 -1.28 11.58
N ALA A 208 -19.12 -0.23 11.36
CA ALA A 208 -19.57 0.13 10.02
C ALA A 208 -18.40 0.62 9.16
N ASN A 209 -18.50 0.48 7.82
CA ASN A 209 -17.41 0.84 6.89
C ASN A 209 -16.85 2.24 7.13
N GLY A 210 -17.69 3.24 7.30
CA GLY A 210 -17.27 4.63 7.51
C GLY A 210 -16.52 4.81 8.82
N MET A 211 -16.98 4.17 9.89
CA MET A 211 -16.31 4.17 11.20
C MET A 211 -14.96 3.46 11.11
N PHE A 212 -14.91 2.30 10.45
CA PHE A 212 -13.67 1.58 10.23
C PHE A 212 -12.63 2.43 9.50
N LEU A 213 -13.03 3.11 8.42
CA LEU A 213 -12.12 3.98 7.68
C LEU A 213 -11.66 5.19 8.50
N ALA A 214 -12.53 5.77 9.30
CA ALA A 214 -12.19 6.91 10.16
C ALA A 214 -11.14 6.52 11.21
N GLU A 215 -11.37 5.42 11.93
CA GLU A 215 -10.44 4.91 12.93
C GLU A 215 -9.10 4.47 12.32
N LEU A 216 -9.14 3.80 11.16
CA LEU A 216 -7.92 3.43 10.44
C LEU A 216 -7.09 4.67 10.11
N VAL A 217 -7.72 5.75 9.64
CA VAL A 217 -7.02 7.01 9.34
C VAL A 217 -6.49 7.69 10.61
N GLU A 218 -7.21 7.63 11.71
CA GLU A 218 -6.71 8.15 13.00
C GLU A 218 -5.52 7.32 13.51
N ALA A 219 -5.59 5.99 13.46
CA ALA A 219 -4.47 5.12 13.81
C ALA A 219 -3.21 5.45 12.97
N LEU A 220 -3.38 5.67 11.67
CA LEU A 220 -2.29 6.06 10.77
C LEU A 220 -1.66 7.41 11.12
N LYS A 221 -2.43 8.36 11.63
CA LYS A 221 -1.90 9.64 12.10
C LYS A 221 -1.07 9.49 13.38
N TYR A 222 -1.52 8.65 14.31
CA TYR A 222 -0.79 8.39 15.55
C TYR A 222 0.54 7.67 15.31
N GLU A 223 0.56 6.67 14.43
CA GLU A 223 1.78 5.94 14.05
C GLU A 223 2.81 6.82 13.30
N LYS A 224 2.37 7.91 12.65
CA LYS A 224 3.25 8.91 12.03
C LYS A 224 3.93 9.86 13.03
N LEU A 225 3.42 9.96 14.24
CA LEU A 225 3.87 10.93 15.25
C LEU A 225 4.81 10.32 16.30
N GLY A 226 4.95 8.99 16.35
CA GLY A 226 5.84 8.23 17.26
C GLY A 226 7.09 7.75 16.57
#